data_957d83e669d915838b7a7f3c6ec311c7
#
_entry.id   957d83e669d915838b7a7f3c6ec311c7
#
_cell.length_a   1.000
_cell.length_b   1.000
_cell.length_c   1.000
_cell.angle_alpha   90.00
_cell.angle_beta   90.00
_cell.angle_gamma   90.00
#
_symmetry.space_group_name_H-M   'P 1'
#
loop_
_entity.id
_entity.type
_entity.pdbx_description
1 polymer ?
#
loop_
_entity_poly.entity_id
_entity_poly.type
_entity_poly.pdbx_seq_one_letter_code
_entity_poly.pdbx_strand_id
1 'polypeptide(L)'
;MNYNEKFSEDVGSFFRSPVREIFKKVDLNAIYSFAGGYPSADTFPLESIRQTITEVIEKYGAKAFQYGATQGVPELREAVAKRYDVPVERVQITSSSQQGIDVCTRVLVNPGDVILTSSPSYLGALQSFRSYRADIRGVAHKEDLTEFKASYEAVISQVLGEGKKIKFLYMIPDFQNPSGESLTLEERQMLVELADRHDFLIVEDSPYRELRYEGDHIPTMYSLSPDRVIHLGSFSKIFAPGFRLGWAIAHPEILDKIYVCKQSLDLCPPIMDQYVAAEFLASGRLDENLVKSVALYKGKRDLLLSLLREHMPQGVKWTHPEGGLFLFLTMPEGFEAVKFYDRALDAGVAYVAGEFFHPDGSGKNTMRLNFSFMTEDKIRAGIKLLADLLKTEL
;
A
#
# COMPACT_ATOMS: atom_id res chain seq x y z
N MET A 1 11.30 -15.29 -35.56
CA MET A 1 11.56 -13.89 -35.16
C MET A 1 11.99 -13.91 -33.70
N ASN A 2 13.11 -13.29 -33.36
CA ASN A 2 13.58 -13.18 -31.98
C ASN A 2 12.96 -11.90 -31.34
N TYR A 3 11.95 -12.06 -30.52
CA TYR A 3 11.27 -10.93 -29.88
C TYR A 3 12.14 -10.23 -28.82
N ASN A 4 13.12 -10.92 -28.23
CA ASN A 4 14.00 -10.31 -27.21
C ASN A 4 14.79 -9.11 -27.76
N GLU A 5 15.13 -9.13 -29.04
CA GLU A 5 15.82 -8.00 -29.73
C GLU A 5 14.90 -6.79 -30.01
N LYS A 6 13.59 -6.92 -29.77
CA LYS A 6 12.58 -5.88 -30.03
C LYS A 6 12.13 -5.14 -28.77
N PHE A 7 12.40 -5.71 -27.60
CA PHE A 7 12.03 -5.07 -26.34
C PHE A 7 12.98 -3.92 -26.00
N SER A 8 12.45 -2.92 -25.30
CA SER A 8 13.29 -1.87 -24.73
C SER A 8 14.18 -2.44 -23.62
N GLU A 9 15.30 -1.80 -23.35
CA GLU A 9 16.19 -2.17 -22.24
C GLU A 9 15.47 -2.12 -20.89
N ASP A 10 14.52 -1.20 -20.73
CA ASP A 10 13.77 -1.02 -19.50
C ASP A 10 12.88 -2.20 -19.16
N VAL A 11 12.42 -3.00 -20.16
CA VAL A 11 11.62 -4.20 -19.93
C VAL A 11 12.35 -5.21 -19.03
N GLY A 12 13.68 -5.26 -19.10
CA GLY A 12 14.50 -6.11 -18.21
C GLY A 12 14.44 -5.73 -16.73
N SER A 13 14.03 -4.50 -16.41
CA SER A 13 13.84 -4.02 -15.03
C SER A 13 12.50 -4.44 -14.42
N PHE A 14 11.54 -4.90 -15.22
CA PHE A 14 10.24 -5.36 -14.75
C PHE A 14 10.32 -6.80 -14.25
N PHE A 15 10.13 -6.99 -12.97
CA PHE A 15 10.04 -8.32 -12.38
C PHE A 15 8.58 -8.77 -12.28
N ARG A 16 8.34 -10.07 -12.50
CA ARG A 16 7.03 -10.65 -12.22
C ARG A 16 6.76 -10.57 -10.72
N SER A 17 5.60 -10.04 -10.35
CA SER A 17 5.21 -9.99 -8.94
C SER A 17 5.17 -11.39 -8.36
N PRO A 18 5.98 -11.72 -7.32
CA PRO A 18 5.94 -13.04 -6.68
C PRO A 18 4.53 -13.42 -6.22
N VAL A 19 3.79 -12.45 -5.69
CA VAL A 19 2.38 -12.64 -5.27
C VAL A 19 1.49 -13.07 -6.44
N ARG A 20 1.65 -12.46 -7.62
CA ARG A 20 0.84 -12.82 -8.80
C ARG A 20 1.25 -14.17 -9.39
N GLU A 21 2.53 -14.53 -9.34
CA GLU A 21 2.98 -15.85 -9.81
C GLU A 21 2.45 -16.97 -8.90
N ILE A 22 2.33 -16.73 -7.59
CA ILE A 22 1.64 -17.62 -6.65
C ILE A 22 0.19 -17.87 -7.11
N PHE A 23 -0.55 -16.80 -7.41
CA PHE A 23 -1.96 -16.90 -7.81
C PHE A 23 -2.21 -17.59 -9.16
N LYS A 24 -1.21 -17.65 -10.02
CA LYS A 24 -1.32 -18.43 -11.27
C LYS A 24 -1.19 -19.93 -11.06
N LYS A 25 -0.51 -20.35 -9.99
CA LYS A 25 -0.19 -21.75 -9.74
C LYS A 25 -1.24 -22.49 -8.92
N VAL A 26 -2.07 -21.77 -8.18
CA VAL A 26 -2.98 -22.38 -7.19
C VAL A 26 -4.37 -21.75 -7.23
N ASP A 27 -5.41 -22.57 -7.01
CA ASP A 27 -6.74 -22.09 -6.69
C ASP A 27 -6.74 -21.57 -5.24
N LEU A 28 -6.93 -20.26 -5.08
CA LEU A 28 -6.98 -19.59 -3.77
C LEU A 28 -8.09 -20.10 -2.86
N ASN A 29 -9.13 -20.74 -3.44
CA ASN A 29 -10.21 -21.33 -2.66
C ASN A 29 -9.86 -22.72 -2.11
N ALA A 30 -8.91 -23.39 -2.74
CA ALA A 30 -8.46 -24.73 -2.37
C ALA A 30 -7.37 -24.75 -1.29
N ILE A 31 -6.76 -23.58 -1.00
CA ILE A 31 -5.66 -23.45 -0.03
C ILE A 31 -5.95 -22.38 1.03
N TYR A 32 -5.17 -22.40 2.11
CA TYR A 32 -5.16 -21.34 3.14
C TYR A 32 -4.24 -20.20 2.69
N SER A 33 -4.82 -19.20 2.00
CA SER A 33 -4.02 -18.12 1.39
C SER A 33 -3.91 -16.90 2.29
N PHE A 34 -2.77 -16.74 2.94
CA PHE A 34 -2.34 -15.52 3.64
C PHE A 34 -1.53 -14.58 2.71
N ALA A 35 -1.38 -14.90 1.42
CA ALA A 35 -0.49 -14.18 0.51
C ALA A 35 -1.11 -12.91 -0.07
N GLY A 36 -2.40 -12.92 -0.41
CA GLY A 36 -3.07 -11.81 -1.09
C GLY A 36 -3.32 -10.61 -0.19
N GLY A 37 -3.18 -9.41 -0.72
CA GLY A 37 -3.60 -8.17 -0.05
C GLY A 37 -5.05 -7.79 -0.41
N TYR A 38 -5.95 -8.77 -0.51
CA TYR A 38 -7.34 -8.54 -0.89
C TYR A 38 -8.22 -8.19 0.31
N PRO A 39 -9.13 -7.21 0.18
CA PRO A 39 -10.22 -7.02 1.13
C PRO A 39 -11.11 -8.28 1.19
N SER A 40 -11.84 -8.47 2.31
CA SER A 40 -12.90 -9.47 2.39
C SER A 40 -14.06 -9.10 1.45
N ALA A 41 -14.62 -10.07 0.75
CA ALA A 41 -15.84 -9.87 -0.03
C ALA A 41 -17.01 -9.40 0.84
N ASP A 42 -17.03 -9.78 2.12
CA ASP A 42 -18.05 -9.40 3.10
C ASP A 42 -18.07 -7.89 3.42
N THR A 43 -16.99 -7.17 3.06
CA THR A 43 -16.93 -5.70 3.23
C THR A 43 -17.47 -4.93 2.03
N PHE A 44 -17.86 -5.60 0.94
CA PHE A 44 -18.43 -4.93 -0.22
C PHE A 44 -19.93 -4.68 -0.03
N PRO A 45 -20.38 -3.41 0.07
CA PRO A 45 -21.78 -3.09 0.31
C PRO A 45 -22.59 -3.18 -0.98
N LEU A 46 -22.76 -4.40 -1.52
CA LEU A 46 -23.30 -4.65 -2.86
C LEU A 46 -24.66 -3.99 -3.12
N GLU A 47 -25.57 -4.02 -2.12
CA GLU A 47 -26.90 -3.41 -2.27
C GLU A 47 -26.80 -1.88 -2.34
N SER A 48 -25.98 -1.26 -1.47
CA SER A 48 -25.75 0.18 -1.53
C SER A 48 -25.04 0.61 -2.81
N ILE A 49 -24.10 -0.21 -3.32
CA ILE A 49 -23.46 0.03 -4.62
C ILE A 49 -24.49 -0.03 -5.74
N ARG A 50 -25.34 -1.04 -5.77
CA ARG A 50 -26.41 -1.18 -6.77
C ARG A 50 -27.34 0.03 -6.79
N GLN A 51 -27.77 0.46 -5.60
CA GLN A 51 -28.62 1.64 -5.44
C GLN A 51 -27.89 2.91 -5.93
N THR A 52 -26.64 3.12 -5.53
CA THR A 52 -25.86 4.30 -5.92
C THR A 52 -25.62 4.34 -7.43
N ILE A 53 -25.38 3.19 -8.08
CA ILE A 53 -25.25 3.12 -9.54
C ILE A 53 -26.53 3.60 -10.22
N THR A 54 -27.72 3.18 -9.73
CA THR A 54 -29.01 3.62 -10.26
C THR A 54 -29.19 5.14 -10.10
N GLU A 55 -28.93 5.67 -8.89
CA GLU A 55 -28.97 7.11 -8.59
C GLU A 55 -28.03 7.92 -9.51
N VAL A 56 -26.83 7.42 -9.78
CA VAL A 56 -25.86 8.06 -10.69
C VAL A 56 -26.37 8.10 -12.12
N ILE A 57 -26.95 7.00 -12.63
CA ILE A 57 -27.49 6.96 -13.98
C ILE A 57 -28.67 7.94 -14.11
N GLU A 58 -29.57 7.98 -13.13
CA GLU A 58 -30.71 8.91 -13.13
C GLU A 58 -30.27 10.37 -13.06
N LYS A 59 -29.24 10.69 -12.23
CA LYS A 59 -28.78 12.04 -11.99
C LYS A 59 -27.89 12.59 -13.11
N TYR A 60 -26.98 11.79 -13.62
CA TYR A 60 -25.94 12.24 -14.56
C TYR A 60 -26.17 11.77 -16.00
N GLY A 61 -27.00 10.75 -16.22
CA GLY A 61 -27.34 10.22 -17.54
C GLY A 61 -26.11 9.90 -18.40
N ALA A 62 -26.13 10.36 -19.64
CA ALA A 62 -25.05 10.14 -20.61
C ALA A 62 -23.70 10.72 -20.16
N LYS A 63 -23.68 11.74 -19.30
CA LYS A 63 -22.44 12.35 -18.77
C LYS A 63 -21.57 11.34 -18.02
N ALA A 64 -22.20 10.39 -17.33
CA ALA A 64 -21.48 9.35 -16.59
C ALA A 64 -20.72 8.36 -17.49
N PHE A 65 -21.04 8.31 -18.77
CA PHE A 65 -20.44 7.38 -19.74
C PHE A 65 -19.54 8.09 -20.77
N GLN A 66 -19.41 9.42 -20.68
CA GLN A 66 -18.56 10.21 -21.58
C GLN A 66 -17.15 10.42 -20.95
N TYR A 67 -16.18 10.79 -21.77
CA TYR A 67 -14.88 11.27 -21.29
C TYR A 67 -15.06 12.45 -20.35
N GLY A 68 -14.23 12.50 -19.31
CA GLY A 68 -14.19 13.58 -18.32
C GLY A 68 -12.83 14.24 -18.21
N ALA A 69 -12.72 15.14 -17.24
CA ALA A 69 -11.47 15.82 -16.95
C ALA A 69 -10.40 14.84 -16.44
N THR A 70 -9.16 15.02 -16.90
CA THR A 70 -8.00 14.23 -16.44
C THR A 70 -7.78 14.32 -14.93
N GLN A 71 -8.10 15.47 -14.33
CA GLN A 71 -8.01 15.68 -12.88
C GLN A 71 -9.04 14.89 -12.07
N GLY A 72 -10.06 14.39 -12.74
CA GLY A 72 -11.24 13.77 -12.14
C GLY A 72 -12.47 14.68 -12.17
N VAL A 73 -13.66 14.08 -11.95
CA VAL A 73 -14.92 14.81 -11.90
C VAL A 73 -14.93 15.74 -10.69
N PRO A 74 -15.51 16.97 -10.82
CA PRO A 74 -15.56 17.93 -9.72
C PRO A 74 -16.17 17.35 -8.46
N GLU A 75 -17.25 16.60 -8.60
CA GLU A 75 -18.01 16.01 -7.50
C GLU A 75 -17.15 15.07 -6.62
N LEU A 76 -16.27 14.27 -7.23
CA LEU A 76 -15.38 13.39 -6.46
C LEU A 76 -14.20 14.18 -5.86
N ARG A 77 -13.64 15.13 -6.61
CA ARG A 77 -12.55 15.97 -6.11
C ARG A 77 -12.99 16.79 -4.88
N GLU A 78 -14.18 17.38 -4.94
CA GLU A 78 -14.78 18.14 -3.82
C GLU A 78 -15.06 17.22 -2.61
N ALA A 79 -15.58 16.01 -2.84
CA ALA A 79 -15.83 15.04 -1.78
C ALA A 79 -14.54 14.60 -1.07
N VAL A 80 -13.45 14.36 -1.82
CA VAL A 80 -12.13 14.05 -1.26
C VAL A 80 -11.55 15.28 -0.54
N ALA A 81 -11.64 16.47 -1.14
CA ALA A 81 -11.17 17.71 -0.53
C ALA A 81 -11.82 17.96 0.83
N LYS A 82 -13.13 17.77 0.90
CA LYS A 82 -13.89 17.89 2.16
C LYS A 82 -13.45 16.85 3.20
N ARG A 83 -13.22 15.59 2.78
CA ARG A 83 -12.82 14.51 3.70
C ARG A 83 -11.46 14.76 4.35
N TYR A 84 -10.55 15.40 3.63
CA TYR A 84 -9.18 15.70 4.10
C TYR A 84 -9.00 17.14 4.58
N ASP A 85 -10.05 17.95 4.56
CA ASP A 85 -10.04 19.38 4.91
C ASP A 85 -8.94 20.15 4.14
N VAL A 86 -8.97 20.01 2.80
CA VAL A 86 -8.00 20.65 1.90
C VAL A 86 -8.71 21.39 0.77
N PRO A 87 -8.07 22.42 0.17
CA PRO A 87 -8.58 23.06 -1.04
C PRO A 87 -8.70 22.07 -2.21
N VAL A 88 -9.77 22.19 -3.00
CA VAL A 88 -10.04 21.26 -4.12
C VAL A 88 -8.98 21.30 -5.23
N GLU A 89 -8.29 22.44 -5.41
CA GLU A 89 -7.18 22.58 -6.34
C GLU A 89 -5.94 21.75 -5.96
N ARG A 90 -5.88 21.27 -4.71
CA ARG A 90 -4.86 20.35 -4.23
C ARG A 90 -5.22 18.88 -4.42
N VAL A 91 -6.35 18.57 -5.05
CA VAL A 91 -6.84 17.18 -5.23
C VAL A 91 -6.87 16.80 -6.69
N GLN A 92 -6.30 15.65 -7.01
CA GLN A 92 -6.39 14.98 -8.31
C GLN A 92 -6.76 13.51 -8.16
N ILE A 93 -7.71 13.04 -8.95
CA ILE A 93 -8.14 11.64 -8.97
C ILE A 93 -7.16 10.80 -9.81
N THR A 94 -6.87 9.60 -9.33
CA THR A 94 -5.96 8.64 -9.97
C THR A 94 -6.65 7.27 -10.14
N SER A 95 -6.11 6.43 -11.02
CA SER A 95 -6.51 5.02 -11.14
C SER A 95 -5.88 4.19 -10.01
N SER A 96 -6.35 4.40 -8.78
CA SER A 96 -5.80 3.95 -7.49
C SER A 96 -4.45 4.58 -7.11
N SER A 97 -4.00 4.35 -5.85
CA SER A 97 -2.68 4.84 -5.38
C SER A 97 -1.51 4.26 -6.18
N GLN A 98 -1.65 3.08 -6.80
CA GLN A 98 -0.59 2.52 -7.64
C GLN A 98 -0.26 3.43 -8.84
N GLN A 99 -1.27 4.04 -9.49
CA GLN A 99 -1.00 5.05 -10.50
C GLN A 99 -0.39 6.30 -9.87
N GLY A 100 -0.86 6.70 -8.69
CA GLY A 100 -0.26 7.81 -7.94
C GLY A 100 1.25 7.62 -7.72
N ILE A 101 1.66 6.44 -7.26
CA ILE A 101 3.07 6.08 -7.09
C ILE A 101 3.84 6.16 -8.42
N ASP A 102 3.28 5.59 -9.48
CA ASP A 102 3.93 5.57 -10.79
C ASP A 102 4.11 6.97 -11.36
N VAL A 103 3.07 7.81 -11.37
CA VAL A 103 3.16 9.17 -11.90
C VAL A 103 4.07 10.07 -11.06
N CYS A 104 4.08 9.93 -9.73
CA CYS A 104 5.04 10.63 -8.88
C CYS A 104 6.48 10.26 -9.25
N THR A 105 6.75 8.97 -9.42
CA THR A 105 8.08 8.51 -9.86
C THR A 105 8.44 9.09 -11.22
N ARG A 106 7.52 9.01 -12.17
CA ARG A 106 7.74 9.46 -13.55
C ARG A 106 8.02 10.95 -13.66
N VAL A 107 7.37 11.79 -12.84
CA VAL A 107 7.55 13.26 -12.91
C VAL A 107 8.70 13.79 -12.07
N LEU A 108 9.17 13.01 -11.08
CA LEU A 108 10.16 13.47 -10.11
C LEU A 108 11.55 12.84 -10.31
N VAL A 109 11.65 11.65 -10.91
CA VAL A 109 12.85 10.81 -10.86
C VAL A 109 13.51 10.67 -12.23
N ASN A 110 14.81 10.93 -12.32
CA ASN A 110 15.66 10.53 -13.44
C ASN A 110 16.37 9.21 -13.09
N PRO A 111 16.82 8.44 -14.11
CA PRO A 111 17.65 7.27 -13.86
C PRO A 111 18.85 7.59 -12.96
N GLY A 112 19.03 6.83 -11.86
CA GLY A 112 20.08 7.02 -10.88
C GLY A 112 19.80 8.03 -9.76
N ASP A 113 18.71 8.78 -9.82
CA ASP A 113 18.23 9.60 -8.69
C ASP A 113 17.82 8.69 -7.52
N VAL A 114 18.02 9.15 -6.30
CA VAL A 114 17.74 8.35 -5.11
C VAL A 114 16.31 8.51 -4.63
N ILE A 115 15.67 7.38 -4.34
CA ILE A 115 14.44 7.28 -3.56
C ILE A 115 14.77 6.62 -2.23
N LEU A 116 14.46 7.31 -1.13
CA LEU A 116 14.47 6.70 0.19
C LEU A 116 13.15 5.95 0.44
N THR A 117 13.22 4.84 1.15
CA THR A 117 12.01 4.10 1.56
C THR A 117 12.26 3.38 2.87
N SER A 118 11.20 3.02 3.60
CA SER A 118 11.32 2.05 4.68
C SER A 118 11.83 0.70 4.17
N SER A 119 12.47 -0.07 5.02
CA SER A 119 12.85 -1.45 4.75
C SER A 119 12.37 -2.32 5.91
N PRO A 120 11.33 -3.16 5.70
CA PRO A 120 10.67 -3.48 4.44
C PRO A 120 9.77 -2.36 3.89
N SER A 121 9.36 -2.46 2.59
CA SER A 121 8.47 -1.54 1.91
C SER A 121 7.52 -2.23 0.93
N TYR A 122 6.52 -1.49 0.42
CA TYR A 122 5.52 -2.05 -0.48
C TYR A 122 6.13 -2.50 -1.82
N LEU A 123 5.96 -3.78 -2.12
CA LEU A 123 6.50 -4.42 -3.32
C LEU A 123 6.10 -3.72 -4.63
N GLY A 124 4.84 -3.23 -4.73
CA GLY A 124 4.36 -2.53 -5.90
C GLY A 124 5.03 -1.18 -6.12
N ALA A 125 5.40 -0.47 -5.05
CA ALA A 125 6.17 0.75 -5.11
C ALA A 125 7.61 0.48 -5.53
N LEU A 126 8.27 -0.50 -4.89
CA LEU A 126 9.64 -0.90 -5.26
C LEU A 126 9.74 -1.29 -6.74
N GLN A 127 8.72 -1.98 -7.27
CA GLN A 127 8.65 -2.33 -8.69
C GLN A 127 8.52 -1.10 -9.59
N SER A 128 7.67 -0.14 -9.22
CA SER A 128 7.53 1.12 -9.94
C SER A 128 8.87 1.88 -9.97
N PHE A 129 9.53 2.02 -8.82
CA PHE A 129 10.81 2.73 -8.73
C PHE A 129 11.91 2.09 -9.58
N ARG A 130 12.01 0.76 -9.57
CA ARG A 130 12.95 0.01 -10.42
C ARG A 130 12.70 0.24 -11.89
N SER A 131 11.45 0.36 -12.33
CA SER A 131 11.11 0.60 -13.75
C SER A 131 11.60 1.95 -14.28
N TYR A 132 11.83 2.91 -13.38
CA TYR A 132 12.44 4.21 -13.69
C TYR A 132 13.95 4.25 -13.40
N ARG A 133 14.57 3.09 -13.13
CA ARG A 133 16.00 2.98 -12.81
C ARG A 133 16.43 3.86 -11.62
N ALA A 134 15.54 4.05 -10.64
CA ALA A 134 15.87 4.75 -9.41
C ALA A 134 16.88 3.96 -8.57
N ASP A 135 17.76 4.65 -7.87
CA ASP A 135 18.58 4.10 -6.79
C ASP A 135 17.75 4.07 -5.50
N ILE A 136 17.30 2.88 -5.11
CA ILE A 136 16.41 2.72 -3.97
C ILE A 136 17.24 2.44 -2.71
N ARG A 137 17.13 3.29 -1.71
CA ARG A 137 17.81 3.15 -0.43
C ARG A 137 16.81 2.87 0.68
N GLY A 138 16.85 1.66 1.21
CA GLY A 138 15.99 1.22 2.32
C GLY A 138 16.55 1.65 3.67
N VAL A 139 15.67 2.13 4.56
CA VAL A 139 16.00 2.45 5.95
C VAL A 139 15.17 1.55 6.86
N ALA A 140 15.84 0.77 7.72
CA ALA A 140 15.15 -0.10 8.66
C ALA A 140 14.50 0.73 9.78
N HIS A 141 13.27 0.34 10.15
CA HIS A 141 12.59 0.93 11.29
C HIS A 141 13.30 0.58 12.59
N LYS A 142 13.30 1.50 13.54
CA LYS A 142 13.82 1.37 14.89
C LYS A 142 12.77 1.84 15.89
N GLU A 143 12.60 1.11 16.99
CA GLU A 143 11.62 1.47 18.03
C GLU A 143 12.03 2.74 18.80
N ASP A 144 13.35 2.94 19.03
CA ASP A 144 13.85 4.16 19.64
C ASP A 144 13.93 5.29 18.60
N LEU A 145 13.30 6.43 18.89
CA LEU A 145 13.24 7.59 17.99
C LEU A 145 14.63 8.16 17.65
N THR A 146 15.58 8.11 18.59
CA THR A 146 16.94 8.61 18.36
C THR A 146 17.68 7.70 17.38
N GLU A 147 17.57 6.38 17.56
CA GLU A 147 18.14 5.40 16.63
C GLU A 147 17.44 5.46 15.27
N PHE A 148 16.12 5.64 15.25
CA PHE A 148 15.34 5.80 14.02
C PHE A 148 15.82 7.02 13.22
N LYS A 149 15.95 8.18 13.88
CA LYS A 149 16.51 9.39 13.28
C LYS A 149 17.94 9.17 12.76
N ALA A 150 18.81 8.59 13.59
CA ALA A 150 20.20 8.34 13.22
C ALA A 150 20.33 7.41 11.99
N SER A 151 19.43 6.42 11.85
CA SER A 151 19.41 5.53 10.69
C SER A 151 19.09 6.27 9.38
N TYR A 152 18.14 7.22 9.41
CA TYR A 152 17.85 8.07 8.25
C TYR A 152 18.99 9.04 7.94
N GLU A 153 19.53 9.73 8.97
CA GLU A 153 20.63 10.67 8.81
C GLU A 153 21.89 9.99 8.23
N ALA A 154 22.16 8.75 8.62
CA ALA A 154 23.29 7.97 8.09
C ALA A 154 23.11 7.70 6.58
N VAL A 155 21.96 7.23 6.15
CA VAL A 155 21.68 6.97 4.73
C VAL A 155 21.66 8.25 3.92
N ILE A 156 21.06 9.33 4.43
CA ILE A 156 21.05 10.65 3.79
C ILE A 156 22.49 11.15 3.60
N SER A 157 23.31 11.08 4.65
CA SER A 157 24.71 11.52 4.60
C SER A 157 25.53 10.71 3.59
N GLN A 158 25.29 9.40 3.51
CA GLN A 158 25.94 8.55 2.52
C GLN A 158 25.55 8.98 1.10
N VAL A 159 24.27 9.15 0.82
CA VAL A 159 23.77 9.57 -0.51
C VAL A 159 24.35 10.91 -0.94
N LEU A 160 24.37 11.89 -0.03
CA LEU A 160 24.94 13.21 -0.29
C LEU A 160 26.46 13.14 -0.50
N GLY A 161 27.17 12.28 0.28
CA GLY A 161 28.60 12.02 0.11
C GLY A 161 28.94 11.36 -1.25
N GLU A 162 28.01 10.60 -1.85
CA GLU A 162 28.10 10.05 -3.20
C GLU A 162 27.84 11.11 -4.29
N GLY A 163 27.52 12.35 -3.92
CA GLY A 163 27.13 13.43 -4.85
C GLY A 163 25.78 13.25 -5.52
N LYS A 164 24.94 12.36 -4.99
CA LYS A 164 23.60 12.05 -5.51
C LYS A 164 22.54 12.94 -4.87
N LYS A 165 21.36 13.02 -5.54
CA LYS A 165 20.19 13.76 -5.05
C LYS A 165 19.13 12.79 -4.59
N ILE A 166 18.56 13.05 -3.40
CA ILE A 166 17.35 12.39 -2.93
C ILE A 166 16.16 13.14 -3.53
N LYS A 167 15.28 12.44 -4.24
CA LYS A 167 14.10 13.03 -4.84
C LYS A 167 12.92 13.04 -3.90
N PHE A 168 12.67 11.88 -3.29
CA PHE A 168 11.64 11.77 -2.26
C PHE A 168 11.90 10.58 -1.33
N LEU A 169 11.26 10.65 -0.17
CA LEU A 169 11.02 9.52 0.72
C LEU A 169 9.64 8.94 0.42
N TYR A 170 9.54 7.63 0.11
CA TYR A 170 8.28 6.91 0.03
C TYR A 170 7.98 6.20 1.35
N MET A 171 6.78 6.41 1.89
CA MET A 171 6.37 5.84 3.18
C MET A 171 4.89 5.47 3.19
N ILE A 172 4.55 4.34 3.85
CA ILE A 172 3.20 4.01 4.29
C ILE A 172 3.17 4.23 5.81
N PRO A 173 2.68 5.37 6.31
CA PRO A 173 2.80 5.70 7.72
C PRO A 173 1.73 5.04 8.60
N ASP A 174 0.65 4.51 8.04
CA ASP A 174 -0.44 3.85 8.76
C ASP A 174 -0.57 2.39 8.30
N PHE A 175 -0.37 1.44 9.24
CA PHE A 175 -0.57 0.00 9.01
C PHE A 175 0.17 -0.53 7.80
N GLN A 176 1.45 -0.27 7.76
CA GLN A 176 2.34 -0.50 6.63
C GLN A 176 2.15 -1.89 5.99
N ASN A 177 2.23 -1.94 4.69
CA ASN A 177 2.44 -3.16 3.93
C ASN A 177 3.96 -3.32 3.65
N PRO A 178 4.67 -4.29 4.28
CA PRO A 178 4.13 -5.55 4.82
C PRO A 178 3.97 -5.63 6.35
N SER A 179 4.56 -4.72 7.14
CA SER A 179 4.77 -4.94 8.59
C SER A 179 3.49 -4.82 9.44
N GLY A 180 2.49 -4.07 8.97
CA GLY A 180 1.30 -3.75 9.76
C GLY A 180 1.53 -2.64 10.79
N GLU A 181 2.74 -2.12 10.92
CA GLU A 181 3.13 -1.08 11.88
C GLU A 181 2.69 0.31 11.42
N SER A 182 2.58 1.23 12.37
CA SER A 182 2.28 2.65 12.13
C SER A 182 3.36 3.53 12.72
N LEU A 183 3.69 4.62 12.02
CA LEU A 183 4.57 5.64 12.55
C LEU A 183 3.85 6.48 13.60
N THR A 184 4.54 6.78 14.71
CA THR A 184 4.10 7.75 15.71
C THR A 184 4.07 9.17 15.16
N LEU A 185 3.48 10.11 15.90
CA LEU A 185 3.48 11.52 15.50
C LEU A 185 4.90 12.09 15.47
N GLU A 186 5.72 11.74 16.46
CA GLU A 186 7.10 12.19 16.59
C GLU A 186 7.97 11.70 15.43
N GLU A 187 7.79 10.44 15.00
CA GLU A 187 8.48 9.88 13.85
C GLU A 187 8.08 10.60 12.54
N ARG A 188 6.77 10.90 12.36
CA ARG A 188 6.28 11.67 11.20
C ARG A 188 6.86 13.08 11.17
N GLN A 189 6.88 13.77 12.31
CA GLN A 189 7.47 15.11 12.45
C GLN A 189 8.96 15.09 12.13
N MET A 190 9.70 14.12 12.69
CA MET A 190 11.12 13.94 12.43
C MET A 190 11.43 13.71 10.93
N LEU A 191 10.64 12.89 10.23
CA LEU A 191 10.83 12.66 8.80
C LEU A 191 10.54 13.92 7.97
N VAL A 192 9.52 14.70 8.35
CA VAL A 192 9.23 16.00 7.72
C VAL A 192 10.38 16.99 7.93
N GLU A 193 10.93 17.07 9.15
CA GLU A 193 12.10 17.92 9.44
C GLU A 193 13.34 17.53 8.61
N LEU A 194 13.58 16.24 8.43
CA LEU A 194 14.68 15.75 7.57
C LEU A 194 14.46 16.12 6.11
N ALA A 195 13.22 15.98 5.62
CA ALA A 195 12.86 16.35 4.26
C ALA A 195 13.04 17.87 4.01
N ASP A 196 12.68 18.70 4.98
CA ASP A 196 12.90 20.15 4.91
C ASP A 196 14.38 20.50 4.92
N ARG A 197 15.16 19.90 5.83
CA ARG A 197 16.59 20.16 5.99
C ARG A 197 17.43 19.78 4.77
N HIS A 198 17.05 18.67 4.10
CA HIS A 198 17.82 18.09 3.02
C HIS A 198 17.16 18.27 1.63
N ASP A 199 16.10 19.06 1.56
CA ASP A 199 15.38 19.47 0.35
C ASP A 199 14.93 18.30 -0.55
N PHE A 200 14.18 17.35 0.03
CA PHE A 200 13.50 16.29 -0.71
C PHE A 200 11.99 16.26 -0.39
N LEU A 201 11.20 15.66 -1.27
CA LEU A 201 9.76 15.49 -1.07
C LEU A 201 9.44 14.21 -0.27
N ILE A 202 8.22 14.10 0.22
CA ILE A 202 7.69 12.87 0.81
C ILE A 202 6.50 12.41 -0.04
N VAL A 203 6.46 11.14 -0.41
CA VAL A 203 5.30 10.47 -0.98
C VAL A 203 4.70 9.60 0.12
N GLU A 204 3.64 10.10 0.74
CA GLU A 204 2.88 9.44 1.78
C GLU A 204 1.77 8.60 1.15
N ASP A 205 1.89 7.28 1.15
CA ASP A 205 0.87 6.34 0.63
C ASP A 205 0.00 5.82 1.78
N SER A 206 -1.27 6.15 1.80
CA SER A 206 -2.18 5.92 2.94
C SER A 206 -3.42 5.08 2.58
N PRO A 207 -3.28 3.89 1.96
CA PRO A 207 -4.43 3.09 1.55
C PRO A 207 -5.18 2.42 2.72
N TYR A 208 -4.56 2.34 3.90
CA TYR A 208 -5.10 1.62 5.07
C TYR A 208 -5.53 2.53 6.21
N ARG A 209 -5.22 3.82 6.18
CA ARG A 209 -5.40 4.78 7.27
C ARG A 209 -6.77 4.68 7.96
N GLU A 210 -7.83 4.50 7.19
CA GLU A 210 -9.21 4.44 7.70
C GLU A 210 -9.58 3.07 8.28
N LEU A 211 -8.71 2.07 8.16
CA LEU A 211 -8.87 0.74 8.77
C LEU A 211 -8.16 0.65 10.12
N ARG A 212 -8.36 1.63 10.99
CA ARG A 212 -7.82 1.64 12.35
C ARG A 212 -8.76 0.89 13.30
N TYR A 213 -8.21 -0.02 14.09
CA TYR A 213 -8.94 -0.85 15.05
C TYR A 213 -8.76 -0.39 16.49
N GLU A 214 -7.60 0.21 16.78
CA GLU A 214 -7.18 0.65 18.12
C GLU A 214 -6.52 2.02 18.06
N GLY A 215 -6.65 2.80 19.15
CA GLY A 215 -6.09 4.14 19.25
C GLY A 215 -6.77 5.18 18.37
N ASP A 216 -6.23 6.39 18.36
CA ASP A 216 -6.74 7.52 17.59
C ASP A 216 -5.99 7.70 16.28
N HIS A 217 -6.61 8.39 15.32
CA HIS A 217 -5.97 8.74 14.06
C HIS A 217 -4.81 9.73 14.30
N ILE A 218 -3.62 9.35 13.86
CA ILE A 218 -2.44 10.22 13.90
C ILE A 218 -2.52 11.20 12.71
N PRO A 219 -2.16 12.50 12.88
CA PRO A 219 -2.07 13.45 11.77
C PRO A 219 -1.26 12.92 10.59
N THR A 220 -1.72 13.17 9.36
CA THR A 220 -0.96 12.79 8.16
C THR A 220 0.31 13.61 8.04
N MET A 221 1.34 13.09 7.40
CA MET A 221 2.54 13.87 7.10
C MET A 221 2.21 15.07 6.19
N TYR A 222 1.21 14.90 5.31
CA TYR A 222 0.67 15.99 4.50
C TYR A 222 0.13 17.15 5.37
N SER A 223 -0.64 16.85 6.42
CA SER A 223 -1.15 17.89 7.32
C SER A 223 -0.06 18.62 8.10
N LEU A 224 1.11 17.99 8.30
CA LEU A 224 2.29 18.59 8.95
C LEU A 224 3.08 19.49 7.99
N SER A 225 3.15 19.14 6.69
CA SER A 225 3.89 19.91 5.68
C SER A 225 3.23 19.80 4.28
N PRO A 226 2.15 20.58 4.02
CA PRO A 226 1.34 20.44 2.81
C PRO A 226 2.08 20.74 1.48
N ASP A 227 3.18 21.47 1.54
CA ASP A 227 3.95 21.84 0.36
C ASP A 227 5.08 20.87 0.07
N ARG A 228 5.47 20.04 1.05
CA ARG A 228 6.55 19.05 0.95
C ARG A 228 6.04 17.63 0.74
N VAL A 229 4.79 17.35 1.08
CA VAL A 229 4.23 16.00 1.06
C VAL A 229 3.22 15.84 -0.06
N ILE A 230 3.34 14.74 -0.80
CA ILE A 230 2.36 14.24 -1.75
C ILE A 230 1.63 13.10 -1.04
N HIS A 231 0.37 13.31 -0.67
CA HIS A 231 -0.46 12.29 -0.03
C HIS A 231 -1.22 11.50 -1.10
N LEU A 232 -1.06 10.18 -1.08
CA LEU A 232 -1.78 9.25 -1.96
C LEU A 232 -2.79 8.45 -1.14
N GLY A 233 -4.01 8.39 -1.64
CA GLY A 233 -5.07 7.59 -1.05
C GLY A 233 -5.73 6.66 -2.05
N SER A 234 -6.51 5.71 -1.56
CA SER A 234 -7.15 4.70 -2.41
C SER A 234 -8.49 4.24 -1.87
N PHE A 235 -9.48 4.12 -2.75
CA PHE A 235 -10.76 3.47 -2.45
C PHE A 235 -10.65 1.94 -2.36
N SER A 236 -9.53 1.35 -2.76
CA SER A 236 -9.37 -0.10 -2.88
C SER A 236 -9.55 -0.87 -1.57
N LYS A 237 -9.29 -0.25 -0.42
CA LYS A 237 -9.35 -0.93 0.89
C LYS A 237 -10.53 -0.50 1.74
N ILE A 238 -11.10 0.65 1.43
CA ILE A 238 -12.19 1.28 2.19
C ILE A 238 -13.55 1.18 1.49
N PHE A 239 -13.56 0.89 0.18
CA PHE A 239 -14.77 0.75 -0.63
C PHE A 239 -14.74 -0.54 -1.44
N ALA A 240 -14.16 -0.51 -2.64
CA ALA A 240 -14.03 -1.70 -3.48
C ALA A 240 -12.85 -1.57 -4.46
N PRO A 241 -11.92 -2.54 -4.51
CA PRO A 241 -10.73 -2.47 -5.36
C PRO A 241 -11.06 -2.51 -6.86
N GLY A 242 -12.21 -3.05 -7.25
CA GLY A 242 -12.67 -3.15 -8.64
C GLY A 242 -12.92 -1.79 -9.31
N PHE A 243 -13.29 -0.77 -8.55
CA PHE A 243 -13.49 0.59 -9.05
C PHE A 243 -12.22 1.27 -9.56
N ARG A 244 -11.04 0.80 -9.16
CA ARG A 244 -9.76 1.36 -9.58
C ARG A 244 -9.63 2.87 -9.35
N LEU A 245 -10.10 3.38 -8.23
CA LEU A 245 -10.04 4.79 -7.85
C LEU A 245 -9.10 5.04 -6.69
N GLY A 246 -8.43 6.18 -6.75
CA GLY A 246 -7.60 6.78 -5.72
C GLY A 246 -7.45 8.27 -5.95
N TRP A 247 -6.62 8.92 -5.16
CA TRP A 247 -6.36 10.35 -5.27
C TRP A 247 -4.93 10.69 -4.88
N ALA A 248 -4.47 11.83 -5.37
CA ALA A 248 -3.28 12.52 -4.91
C ALA A 248 -3.68 13.89 -4.35
N ILE A 249 -3.14 14.25 -3.18
CA ILE A 249 -3.25 15.59 -2.58
C ILE A 249 -1.83 16.15 -2.49
N ALA A 250 -1.57 17.28 -3.15
CA ALA A 250 -0.24 17.86 -3.21
C ALA A 250 -0.27 19.36 -3.53
N HIS A 251 0.91 19.99 -3.54
CA HIS A 251 1.06 21.36 -4.03
C HIS A 251 0.60 21.45 -5.50
N PRO A 252 -0.12 22.53 -5.90
CA PRO A 252 -0.67 22.66 -7.25
C PRO A 252 0.35 22.54 -8.38
N GLU A 253 1.60 23.01 -8.21
CA GLU A 253 2.66 22.86 -9.22
C GLU A 253 3.07 21.40 -9.45
N ILE A 254 3.04 20.56 -8.40
CA ILE A 254 3.31 19.12 -8.53
C ILE A 254 2.13 18.47 -9.27
N LEU A 255 0.90 18.81 -8.88
CA LEU A 255 -0.30 18.28 -9.53
C LEU A 255 -0.40 18.67 -11.00
N ASP A 256 0.08 19.86 -11.39
CA ASP A 256 0.16 20.26 -12.81
C ASP A 256 1.03 19.28 -13.62
N LYS A 257 2.18 18.87 -13.10
CA LYS A 257 3.05 17.88 -13.77
C LYS A 257 2.44 16.49 -13.79
N ILE A 258 1.80 16.07 -12.71
CA ILE A 258 1.04 14.82 -12.66
C ILE A 258 -0.11 14.85 -13.67
N TYR A 259 -0.82 15.96 -13.81
CA TYR A 259 -1.90 16.16 -14.78
C TYR A 259 -1.42 15.94 -16.22
N VAL A 260 -0.35 16.64 -16.62
CA VAL A 260 0.22 16.50 -17.97
C VAL A 260 0.69 15.06 -18.23
N CYS A 261 1.32 14.42 -17.22
CA CYS A 261 1.73 13.04 -17.31
C CYS A 261 0.51 12.09 -17.50
N LYS A 262 -0.55 12.27 -16.73
CA LYS A 262 -1.78 11.46 -16.83
C LYS A 262 -2.48 11.58 -18.18
N GLN A 263 -2.45 12.74 -18.83
CA GLN A 263 -3.01 12.91 -20.17
C GLN A 263 -2.42 11.90 -21.17
N SER A 264 -1.14 11.58 -21.02
CA SER A 264 -0.46 10.62 -21.91
C SER A 264 -0.62 9.15 -21.47
N LEU A 265 -1.10 8.88 -20.24
CA LEU A 265 -1.22 7.53 -19.70
C LEU A 265 -2.62 6.94 -19.85
N ASP A 266 -3.64 7.64 -19.36
CA ASP A 266 -5.00 7.13 -19.28
C ASP A 266 -6.07 8.15 -19.67
N LEU A 267 -5.68 9.36 -20.03
CA LEU A 267 -6.54 10.50 -20.37
C LEU A 267 -7.40 10.96 -19.18
N CYS A 268 -8.21 10.07 -18.62
CA CYS A 268 -9.02 10.30 -17.41
C CYS A 268 -9.31 8.95 -16.71
N PRO A 269 -9.48 8.94 -15.37
CA PRO A 269 -9.96 7.76 -14.66
C PRO A 269 -11.40 7.40 -15.05
N PRO A 270 -11.90 6.17 -14.78
CA PRO A 270 -13.25 5.74 -15.13
C PRO A 270 -14.32 6.69 -14.58
N ILE A 271 -15.12 7.30 -15.45
CA ILE A 271 -16.04 8.41 -15.08
C ILE A 271 -17.23 7.91 -14.28
N MET A 272 -17.86 6.82 -14.71
CA MET A 272 -18.99 6.22 -13.98
C MET A 272 -18.59 5.88 -12.54
N ASP A 273 -17.43 5.26 -12.36
CA ASP A 273 -16.92 4.86 -11.06
C ASP A 273 -16.64 6.07 -10.16
N GLN A 274 -16.20 7.19 -10.75
CA GLN A 274 -15.98 8.43 -10.01
C GLN A 274 -17.30 9.01 -9.49
N TYR A 275 -18.36 9.03 -10.29
CA TYR A 275 -19.66 9.50 -9.82
C TYR A 275 -20.24 8.60 -8.73
N VAL A 276 -20.09 7.27 -8.87
CA VAL A 276 -20.51 6.32 -7.82
C VAL A 276 -19.75 6.58 -6.52
N ALA A 277 -18.43 6.75 -6.58
CA ALA A 277 -17.62 7.04 -5.38
C ALA A 277 -18.00 8.40 -4.77
N ALA A 278 -18.26 9.43 -5.57
CA ALA A 278 -18.68 10.75 -5.09
C ALA A 278 -20.02 10.69 -4.34
N GLU A 279 -21.04 10.03 -4.93
CA GLU A 279 -22.36 9.87 -4.29
C GLU A 279 -22.27 8.99 -3.04
N PHE A 280 -21.40 7.96 -3.05
CA PHE A 280 -21.19 7.09 -1.90
C PHE A 280 -20.55 7.84 -0.72
N LEU A 281 -19.60 8.73 -1.00
CA LEU A 281 -19.02 9.65 -0.01
C LEU A 281 -20.05 10.68 0.48
N ALA A 282 -20.74 11.35 -0.45
CA ALA A 282 -21.66 12.44 -0.11
C ALA A 282 -22.86 11.96 0.72
N SER A 283 -23.31 10.72 0.51
CA SER A 283 -24.44 10.13 1.26
C SER A 283 -24.06 9.58 2.64
N GLY A 284 -22.77 9.53 3.00
CA GLY A 284 -22.30 8.93 4.25
C GLY A 284 -22.24 7.39 4.24
N ARG A 285 -22.63 6.73 3.14
CA ARG A 285 -22.64 5.26 3.00
C ARG A 285 -21.24 4.65 3.17
N LEU A 286 -20.18 5.41 2.81
CA LEU A 286 -18.80 4.94 3.02
C LEU A 286 -18.50 4.81 4.52
N ASP A 287 -18.84 5.80 5.32
CA ASP A 287 -18.55 5.79 6.76
C ASP A 287 -19.34 4.70 7.49
N GLU A 288 -20.61 4.50 7.12
CA GLU A 288 -21.42 3.38 7.62
C GLU A 288 -20.81 2.02 7.29
N ASN A 289 -20.26 1.87 6.07
CA ASN A 289 -19.59 0.63 5.65
C ASN A 289 -18.24 0.44 6.35
N LEU A 290 -17.49 1.52 6.59
CA LEU A 290 -16.21 1.46 7.30
C LEU A 290 -16.36 0.95 8.72
N VAL A 291 -17.41 1.36 9.46
CA VAL A 291 -17.68 0.84 10.80
C VAL A 291 -17.80 -0.70 10.80
N LYS A 292 -18.49 -1.26 9.81
CA LYS A 292 -18.64 -2.72 9.66
C LYS A 292 -17.33 -3.40 9.27
N SER A 293 -16.61 -2.81 8.34
CA SER A 293 -15.33 -3.32 7.83
C SER A 293 -14.26 -3.34 8.92
N VAL A 294 -14.16 -2.27 9.71
CA VAL A 294 -13.25 -2.15 10.85
C VAL A 294 -13.56 -3.23 11.91
N ALA A 295 -14.84 -3.41 12.26
CA ALA A 295 -15.24 -4.44 13.23
C ALA A 295 -14.90 -5.86 12.74
N LEU A 296 -15.16 -6.17 11.47
CA LEU A 296 -14.84 -7.47 10.86
C LEU A 296 -13.33 -7.74 10.88
N TYR A 297 -12.53 -6.77 10.42
CA TYR A 297 -11.08 -6.96 10.34
C TYR A 297 -10.42 -7.00 11.72
N LYS A 298 -10.93 -6.21 12.68
CA LYS A 298 -10.49 -6.31 14.09
C LYS A 298 -10.68 -7.72 14.62
N GLY A 299 -11.85 -8.33 14.41
CA GLY A 299 -12.13 -9.71 14.85
C GLY A 299 -11.15 -10.71 14.21
N LYS A 300 -10.92 -10.61 12.90
CA LYS A 300 -9.97 -11.49 12.19
C LYS A 300 -8.52 -11.30 12.67
N ARG A 301 -8.08 -10.05 12.92
CA ARG A 301 -6.75 -9.75 13.46
C ARG A 301 -6.60 -10.34 14.87
N ASP A 302 -7.57 -10.14 15.77
CA ASP A 302 -7.53 -10.63 17.13
C ASP A 302 -7.49 -12.16 17.16
N LEU A 303 -8.29 -12.81 16.30
CA LEU A 303 -8.24 -14.26 16.08
C LEU A 303 -6.85 -14.71 15.65
N LEU A 304 -6.27 -14.08 14.60
CA LEU A 304 -4.94 -14.43 14.11
C LEU A 304 -3.89 -14.31 15.22
N LEU A 305 -3.87 -13.20 15.97
CA LEU A 305 -2.92 -12.98 17.06
C LEU A 305 -3.09 -14.02 18.18
N SER A 306 -4.31 -14.46 18.49
CA SER A 306 -4.54 -15.51 19.49
C SER A 306 -3.97 -16.85 19.03
N LEU A 307 -4.19 -17.21 17.77
CA LEU A 307 -3.68 -18.46 17.18
C LEU A 307 -2.16 -18.49 17.06
N LEU A 308 -1.53 -17.34 16.75
CA LEU A 308 -0.07 -17.25 16.73
C LEU A 308 0.52 -17.49 18.13
N ARG A 309 -0.06 -16.89 19.18
CA ARG A 309 0.36 -17.12 20.58
C ARG A 309 0.19 -18.58 21.01
N GLU A 310 -0.85 -19.24 20.54
CA GLU A 310 -1.16 -20.63 20.92
C GLU A 310 -0.29 -21.66 20.20
N HIS A 311 -0.01 -21.44 18.90
CA HIS A 311 0.51 -22.51 18.05
C HIS A 311 1.95 -22.31 17.56
N MET A 312 2.45 -21.06 17.48
CA MET A 312 3.79 -20.81 16.91
C MET A 312 4.91 -21.40 17.76
N PRO A 313 5.96 -21.95 17.13
CA PRO A 313 7.13 -22.44 17.84
C PRO A 313 7.91 -21.31 18.53
N GLN A 314 8.69 -21.68 19.54
CA GLN A 314 9.54 -20.74 20.27
C GLN A 314 10.54 -20.06 19.29
N GLY A 315 10.78 -18.76 19.48
CA GLY A 315 11.71 -17.97 18.66
C GLY A 315 11.05 -17.27 17.47
N VAL A 316 9.82 -17.63 17.11
CA VAL A 316 9.04 -16.86 16.11
C VAL A 316 8.46 -15.62 16.77
N LYS A 317 8.67 -14.47 16.13
CA LYS A 317 8.13 -13.17 16.55
C LYS A 317 7.15 -12.66 15.50
N TRP A 318 6.28 -11.72 15.87
CA TRP A 318 5.35 -11.08 14.96
C TRP A 318 4.98 -9.67 15.40
N THR A 319 4.57 -8.85 14.44
CA THR A 319 4.07 -7.51 14.69
C THR A 319 2.65 -7.53 15.27
N HIS A 320 2.25 -6.46 15.95
CA HIS A 320 0.91 -6.27 16.50
C HIS A 320 0.22 -5.09 15.80
N PRO A 321 -0.44 -5.29 14.65
CA PRO A 321 -1.05 -4.20 13.91
C PRO A 321 -2.29 -3.64 14.61
N GLU A 322 -2.34 -2.31 14.77
CA GLU A 322 -3.50 -1.58 15.30
C GLU A 322 -4.56 -1.30 14.22
N GLY A 323 -4.32 -1.76 13.00
CA GLY A 323 -5.20 -1.57 11.85
C GLY A 323 -4.69 -2.30 10.60
N GLY A 324 -5.21 -1.93 9.44
CA GLY A 324 -4.76 -2.46 8.15
C GLY A 324 -5.17 -3.90 7.88
N LEU A 325 -4.37 -4.64 7.13
CA LEU A 325 -4.73 -5.98 6.64
C LEU A 325 -3.61 -7.01 6.83
N PHE A 326 -2.46 -6.63 7.38
CA PHE A 326 -1.25 -7.43 7.38
C PHE A 326 -0.63 -7.59 8.76
N LEU A 327 0.11 -8.68 8.89
CA LEU A 327 0.96 -9.01 10.00
C LEU A 327 2.27 -9.58 9.45
N PHE A 328 3.39 -9.31 10.11
CA PHE A 328 4.72 -9.72 9.68
C PHE A 328 5.35 -10.65 10.71
N LEU A 329 5.74 -11.86 10.27
CA LEU A 329 6.43 -12.83 11.11
C LEU A 329 7.94 -12.75 10.88
N THR A 330 8.71 -12.91 11.96
CA THR A 330 10.16 -13.06 11.96
C THR A 330 10.53 -14.39 12.61
N MET A 331 11.12 -15.27 11.83
CA MET A 331 11.67 -16.55 12.29
C MET A 331 13.12 -16.37 12.81
N PRO A 332 13.66 -17.34 13.52
CA PRO A 332 15.07 -17.34 13.93
C PRO A 332 16.04 -17.13 12.77
N GLU A 333 17.23 -16.60 13.07
CA GLU A 333 18.31 -16.46 12.09
C GLU A 333 18.64 -17.79 11.42
N GLY A 334 18.94 -17.71 10.12
CA GLY A 334 19.22 -18.89 9.28
C GLY A 334 17.99 -19.47 8.60
N PHE A 335 16.77 -19.13 9.00
CA PHE A 335 15.57 -19.50 8.27
C PHE A 335 15.47 -18.71 6.95
N GLU A 336 15.07 -19.40 5.88
CA GLU A 336 14.87 -18.75 4.57
C GLU A 336 13.42 -18.98 4.07
N ALA A 337 12.59 -17.94 4.21
CA ALA A 337 11.16 -18.02 3.87
C ALA A 337 10.89 -18.38 2.40
N VAL A 338 11.77 -18.01 1.48
CA VAL A 338 11.65 -18.40 0.06
C VAL A 338 11.88 -19.89 -0.15
N LYS A 339 12.85 -20.50 0.53
CA LYS A 339 13.10 -21.95 0.43
C LYS A 339 11.99 -22.77 1.07
N PHE A 340 11.43 -22.29 2.17
CA PHE A 340 10.32 -22.96 2.85
C PHE A 340 8.99 -22.84 2.08
N TYR A 341 8.88 -21.90 1.14
CA TYR A 341 7.64 -21.57 0.44
C TYR A 341 7.02 -22.76 -0.31
N ASP A 342 7.78 -23.48 -1.10
CA ASP A 342 7.25 -24.61 -1.90
C ASP A 342 6.67 -25.71 -1.00
N ARG A 343 7.34 -26.03 0.11
CA ARG A 343 6.85 -26.98 1.12
C ARG A 343 5.54 -26.53 1.76
N ALA A 344 5.42 -25.24 2.10
CA ALA A 344 4.18 -24.69 2.66
C ALA A 344 3.05 -24.72 1.64
N LEU A 345 3.34 -24.39 0.38
CA LEU A 345 2.37 -24.39 -0.71
C LEU A 345 1.86 -25.80 -1.02
N ASP A 346 2.74 -26.80 -1.08
CA ASP A 346 2.38 -28.22 -1.28
C ASP A 346 1.49 -28.75 -0.14
N ALA A 347 1.68 -28.24 1.07
CA ALA A 347 0.83 -28.55 2.22
C ALA A 347 -0.50 -27.76 2.22
N GLY A 348 -0.67 -26.79 1.32
CA GLY A 348 -1.90 -26.01 1.18
C GLY A 348 -1.89 -24.65 1.90
N VAL A 349 -0.72 -24.09 2.25
CA VAL A 349 -0.59 -22.75 2.84
C VAL A 349 0.23 -21.83 1.95
N ALA A 350 -0.29 -20.62 1.68
CA ALA A 350 0.45 -19.60 0.94
C ALA A 350 0.65 -18.34 1.78
N TYR A 351 1.87 -17.78 1.73
CA TYR A 351 2.26 -16.50 2.34
C TYR A 351 3.13 -15.71 1.36
N VAL A 352 3.64 -14.54 1.74
CA VAL A 352 4.65 -13.81 0.93
C VAL A 352 5.95 -13.73 1.73
N ALA A 353 7.03 -14.26 1.16
CA ALA A 353 8.35 -14.19 1.76
C ALA A 353 8.81 -12.73 1.89
N GLY A 354 9.42 -12.41 3.05
CA GLY A 354 9.72 -11.04 3.41
C GLY A 354 10.80 -10.40 2.57
N GLU A 355 11.77 -11.16 2.08
CA GLU A 355 12.88 -10.62 1.26
C GLU A 355 12.41 -9.82 0.04
N PHE A 356 11.22 -10.12 -0.51
CA PHE A 356 10.67 -9.38 -1.64
C PHE A 356 10.27 -7.92 -1.30
N PHE A 357 10.08 -7.62 -0.03
CA PHE A 357 9.73 -6.28 0.45
C PHE A 357 10.97 -5.45 0.82
N HIS A 358 12.16 -6.03 0.76
CA HIS A 358 13.41 -5.33 1.06
C HIS A 358 14.12 -4.91 -0.24
N PRO A 359 14.49 -3.63 -0.39
CA PRO A 359 15.18 -3.15 -1.60
C PRO A 359 16.48 -3.89 -1.89
N ASP A 360 17.19 -4.31 -0.84
CA ASP A 360 18.49 -4.99 -0.85
C ASP A 360 18.41 -6.52 -0.76
N GLY A 361 17.19 -7.10 -0.71
CA GLY A 361 16.98 -8.53 -0.58
C GLY A 361 17.28 -9.10 0.82
N SER A 362 17.38 -8.25 1.83
CA SER A 362 17.45 -8.67 3.23
C SER A 362 16.13 -9.24 3.74
N GLY A 363 15.98 -9.51 5.03
CA GLY A 363 14.72 -10.00 5.62
C GLY A 363 14.33 -11.42 5.18
N LYS A 364 15.31 -12.28 4.85
CA LYS A 364 15.10 -13.65 4.36
C LYS A 364 14.32 -14.53 5.33
N ASN A 365 14.46 -14.28 6.64
CA ASN A 365 13.79 -14.99 7.71
C ASN A 365 12.44 -14.39 8.09
N THR A 366 11.80 -13.64 7.19
CA THR A 366 10.51 -13.00 7.48
C THR A 366 9.44 -13.40 6.47
N MET A 367 8.17 -13.29 6.87
CA MET A 367 7.03 -13.50 5.99
C MET A 367 5.86 -12.60 6.33
N ARG A 368 5.12 -12.16 5.32
CA ARG A 368 3.88 -11.40 5.48
C ARG A 368 2.68 -12.33 5.46
N LEU A 369 1.79 -12.14 6.43
CA LEU A 369 0.48 -12.75 6.46
C LEU A 369 -0.63 -11.69 6.30
N ASN A 370 -1.62 -12.00 5.47
CA ASN A 370 -2.85 -11.24 5.34
C ASN A 370 -3.96 -11.92 6.16
N PHE A 371 -4.70 -11.17 6.97
CA PHE A 371 -5.81 -11.71 7.76
C PHE A 371 -7.20 -11.30 7.25
N SER A 372 -7.27 -10.43 6.24
CA SER A 372 -8.55 -9.87 5.80
C SER A 372 -9.36 -10.81 4.91
N PHE A 373 -8.70 -11.58 4.04
CA PHE A 373 -9.33 -12.29 2.92
C PHE A 373 -10.10 -13.54 3.33
N MET A 374 -9.51 -14.40 4.16
CA MET A 374 -10.09 -15.69 4.54
C MET A 374 -11.19 -15.59 5.59
N THR A 375 -12.06 -16.60 5.64
CA THR A 375 -12.99 -16.79 6.77
C THR A 375 -12.24 -17.17 8.05
N GLU A 376 -12.85 -16.98 9.21
CA GLU A 376 -12.24 -17.34 10.51
C GLU A 376 -11.83 -18.80 10.59
N ASP A 377 -12.68 -19.73 10.08
CA ASP A 377 -12.37 -21.16 10.09
C ASP A 377 -11.14 -21.48 9.26
N LYS A 378 -10.99 -20.82 8.09
CA LYS A 378 -9.79 -20.95 7.25
C LYS A 378 -8.55 -20.37 7.93
N ILE A 379 -8.69 -19.26 8.65
CA ILE A 379 -7.58 -18.67 9.44
C ILE A 379 -7.13 -19.67 10.51
N ARG A 380 -8.08 -20.27 11.28
CA ARG A 380 -7.77 -21.27 12.31
C ARG A 380 -7.01 -22.48 11.75
N ALA A 381 -7.56 -23.07 10.71
CA ALA A 381 -6.94 -24.26 10.09
C ALA A 381 -5.56 -23.92 9.46
N GLY A 382 -5.48 -22.80 8.74
CA GLY A 382 -4.25 -22.38 8.04
C GLY A 382 -3.11 -22.03 9.00
N ILE A 383 -3.39 -21.34 10.12
CA ILE A 383 -2.34 -20.99 11.10
C ILE A 383 -1.86 -22.24 11.84
N LYS A 384 -2.76 -23.15 12.22
CA LYS A 384 -2.36 -24.42 12.82
C LYS A 384 -1.43 -25.20 11.89
N LEU A 385 -1.81 -25.33 10.62
CA LEU A 385 -1.00 -26.04 9.63
C LEU A 385 0.36 -25.35 9.42
N LEU A 386 0.39 -24.03 9.28
CA LEU A 386 1.65 -23.26 9.13
C LEU A 386 2.55 -23.48 10.35
N ALA A 387 1.99 -23.42 11.57
CA ALA A 387 2.75 -23.64 12.80
C ALA A 387 3.32 -25.05 12.90
N ASP A 388 2.55 -26.06 12.54
CA ASP A 388 3.00 -27.45 12.56
C ASP A 388 4.14 -27.70 11.54
N LEU A 389 4.07 -27.07 10.36
CA LEU A 389 5.17 -27.09 9.38
C LEU A 389 6.42 -26.40 9.91
N LEU A 390 6.28 -25.22 10.53
CA LEU A 390 7.42 -24.46 11.10
C LEU A 390 8.09 -25.22 12.24
N LYS A 391 7.34 -25.95 13.10
CA LYS A 391 7.92 -26.80 14.17
C LYS A 391 8.83 -27.89 13.66
N THR A 392 8.64 -28.32 12.42
CA THR A 392 9.47 -29.37 11.79
C THR A 392 10.63 -28.80 10.99
N GLU A 393 10.69 -27.47 10.85
CA GLU A 393 11.73 -26.76 10.09
C GLU A 393 12.70 -25.99 11.00
N LEU A 394 12.23 -25.51 12.14
CA LEU A 394 12.99 -24.78 13.14
C LEU A 394 13.54 -25.70 14.25
#